data_6634deefa4de0996f58803bca1d831b9
#
_entry.id   6634deefa4de0996f58803bca1d831b9
#
_cell.length_a   1.000
_cell.length_b   1.000
_cell.length_c   1.000
_cell.angle_alpha   90.00
_cell.angle_beta   90.00
_cell.angle_gamma   90.00
#
_symmetry.space_group_name_H-M   'P 1'
#
loop_
_entity.id
_entity.type
_entity.pdbx_description
1 polymer ?
#
loop_
_entity_poly.entity_id
_entity_poly.type
_entity_poly.pdbx_seq_one_letter_code
_entity_poly.pdbx_strand_id
1 'polypeptide(L)'
;MSKLGGKNKKAFADFVNKLKALGADIQQAEVNVVNKATAAAKEVTLDNTPVKTGTLKGRWADIPLIILNGKISKGYTNNLYYAGYVNDGHRTVNKSGETVGYVEGFRMLERGITRGRLAMRPLMDEEIRQIKRKTGF
;
A
#
# COMPACT_ATOMS: atom_id res chain seq x y z
N MET A 1 20.79 45.49 -20.47
CA MET A 1 19.95 44.79 -19.54
C MET A 1 20.49 44.91 -18.14
N SER A 2 19.66 45.23 -17.21
CA SER A 2 20.11 45.54 -15.85
C SER A 2 20.58 44.28 -15.10
N LYS A 3 21.48 44.48 -14.15
CA LYS A 3 21.90 43.47 -13.20
C LYS A 3 20.73 42.82 -12.46
N LEU A 4 19.59 43.54 -12.33
CA LEU A 4 18.38 43.03 -11.71
C LEU A 4 17.74 41.92 -12.50
N GLY A 5 17.71 41.94 -13.82
CA GLY A 5 17.17 40.89 -14.66
C GLY A 5 17.93 39.55 -14.53
N GLY A 6 19.27 39.63 -14.38
CA GLY A 6 20.09 38.45 -14.13
C GLY A 6 19.86 37.83 -12.77
N LYS A 7 19.71 38.66 -11.71
CA LYS A 7 19.37 38.19 -10.36
C LYS A 7 18.00 37.53 -10.30
N ASN A 8 17.02 38.12 -10.97
CA ASN A 8 15.66 37.58 -11.03
C ASN A 8 15.60 36.25 -11.74
N LYS A 9 16.37 36.09 -12.84
CA LYS A 9 16.47 34.82 -13.54
C LYS A 9 17.07 33.72 -12.66
N LYS A 10 18.12 34.03 -11.91
CA LYS A 10 18.74 33.10 -10.98
C LYS A 10 17.80 32.72 -9.86
N ALA A 11 17.15 33.71 -9.23
CA ALA A 11 16.20 33.50 -8.16
C ALA A 11 15.02 32.62 -8.63
N PHE A 12 14.51 32.87 -9.84
CA PHE A 12 13.46 32.07 -10.44
C PHE A 12 13.91 30.63 -10.69
N ALA A 13 15.11 30.47 -11.27
CA ALA A 13 15.67 29.14 -11.53
C ALA A 13 15.90 28.36 -10.23
N ASP A 14 16.41 29.01 -9.19
CA ASP A 14 16.58 28.40 -7.87
C ASP A 14 15.24 27.98 -7.27
N PHE A 15 14.21 28.80 -7.41
CA PHE A 15 12.86 28.49 -6.94
C PHE A 15 12.28 27.28 -7.69
N VAL A 16 12.41 27.25 -9.02
CA VAL A 16 11.95 26.11 -9.85
C VAL A 16 12.67 24.83 -9.44
N ASN A 17 13.98 24.90 -9.20
CA ASN A 17 14.76 23.73 -8.75
C ASN A 17 14.30 23.24 -7.37
N LYS A 18 13.97 24.15 -6.44
CA LYS A 18 13.38 23.79 -5.14
C LYS A 18 12.04 23.08 -5.29
N LEU A 19 11.18 23.58 -6.19
CA LEU A 19 9.89 22.94 -6.47
C LEU A 19 10.07 21.53 -7.06
N LYS A 20 11.02 21.34 -7.97
CA LYS A 20 11.33 20.03 -8.53
C LYS A 20 11.83 19.06 -7.46
N ALA A 21 12.72 19.53 -6.59
CA ALA A 21 13.23 18.73 -5.49
C ALA A 21 12.11 18.36 -4.51
N LEU A 22 11.21 19.31 -4.20
CA LEU A 22 10.06 19.06 -3.35
C LEU A 22 9.12 18.01 -3.98
N GLY A 23 8.88 18.09 -5.30
CA GLY A 23 8.08 17.11 -6.02
C GLY A 23 8.67 15.70 -5.94
N ALA A 24 9.99 15.58 -6.07
CA ALA A 24 10.68 14.31 -5.91
C ALA A 24 10.58 13.77 -4.47
N ASP A 25 10.71 14.64 -3.47
CA ASP A 25 10.55 14.28 -2.06
C ASP A 25 9.12 13.80 -1.75
N ILE A 26 8.12 14.45 -2.33
CA ILE A 26 6.71 14.05 -2.17
C ILE A 26 6.48 12.67 -2.79
N GLN A 27 6.99 12.42 -4.00
CA GLN A 27 6.86 11.11 -4.64
C GLN A 27 7.53 10.01 -3.82
N GLN A 28 8.73 10.27 -3.30
CA GLN A 28 9.41 9.31 -2.43
C GLN A 28 8.63 9.06 -1.14
N ALA A 29 8.03 10.10 -0.58
CA ALA A 29 7.17 9.98 0.60
C ALA A 29 5.95 9.07 0.32
N GLU A 30 5.30 9.27 -0.83
CA GLU A 30 4.19 8.42 -1.26
C GLU A 30 4.62 6.95 -1.42
N VAL A 31 5.78 6.70 -2.01
CA VAL A 31 6.35 5.35 -2.12
C VAL A 31 6.58 4.74 -0.73
N ASN A 32 7.14 5.51 0.19
CA ASN A 32 7.39 5.06 1.56
C ASN A 32 6.09 4.69 2.28
N VAL A 33 5.06 5.53 2.14
CA VAL A 33 3.74 5.29 2.74
C VAL A 33 3.11 4.02 2.18
N VAL A 34 3.10 3.86 0.86
CA VAL A 34 2.52 2.67 0.21
C VAL A 34 3.25 1.40 0.63
N ASN A 35 4.59 1.43 0.68
CA ASN A 35 5.38 0.28 1.13
C ASN A 35 5.06 -0.10 2.57
N LYS A 36 5.04 0.86 3.48
CA LYS A 36 4.79 0.61 4.91
C LYS A 36 3.34 0.20 5.17
N ALA A 37 2.38 0.86 4.52
CA ALA A 37 0.97 0.51 4.66
C ALA A 37 0.67 -0.89 4.12
N THR A 38 1.26 -1.26 2.99
CA THR A 38 1.12 -2.61 2.41
C THR A 38 1.75 -3.66 3.32
N ALA A 39 2.92 -3.37 3.90
CA ALA A 39 3.56 -4.28 4.85
C ALA A 39 2.70 -4.49 6.10
N ALA A 40 2.10 -3.43 6.64
CA ALA A 40 1.18 -3.52 7.78
C ALA A 40 -0.08 -4.33 7.42
N ALA A 41 -0.63 -4.11 6.24
CA ALA A 41 -1.78 -4.85 5.74
C ALA A 41 -1.45 -6.35 5.61
N LYS A 42 -0.33 -6.67 4.99
CA LYS A 42 0.11 -8.05 4.79
C LYS A 42 0.32 -8.78 6.12
N GLU A 43 0.90 -8.11 7.10
CA GLU A 43 1.09 -8.67 8.44
C GLU A 43 -0.23 -9.11 9.07
N VAL A 44 -1.25 -8.26 9.03
CA VAL A 44 -2.59 -8.59 9.55
C VAL A 44 -3.23 -9.71 8.74
N THR A 45 -3.05 -9.70 7.41
CA THR A 45 -3.54 -10.78 6.55
C THR A 45 -2.90 -12.11 6.92
N LEU A 46 -1.58 -12.14 7.14
CA LEU A 46 -0.86 -13.33 7.58
C LEU A 46 -1.36 -13.82 8.95
N ASP A 47 -1.56 -12.90 9.89
CA ASP A 47 -2.03 -13.22 11.24
C ASP A 47 -3.43 -13.84 11.24
N ASN A 48 -4.26 -13.46 10.27
CA ASN A 48 -5.61 -13.99 10.11
C ASN A 48 -5.69 -15.19 9.16
N THR A 49 -4.57 -15.63 8.60
CA THR A 49 -4.53 -16.81 7.74
C THR A 49 -4.45 -18.06 8.59
N PRO A 50 -5.39 -19.03 8.44
CA PRO A 50 -5.36 -20.25 9.22
C PRO A 50 -4.14 -21.09 8.87
N VAL A 51 -3.52 -21.72 9.88
CA VAL A 51 -2.29 -22.49 9.75
C VAL A 51 -2.59 -23.97 10.03
N LYS A 52 -3.32 -24.62 9.14
CA LYS A 52 -3.57 -26.05 9.27
C LYS A 52 -2.36 -26.88 8.79
N THR A 53 -1.79 -26.48 7.64
CA THR A 53 -0.62 -27.13 7.05
C THR A 53 0.54 -26.17 6.81
N GLY A 54 0.30 -24.86 6.99
CA GLY A 54 1.25 -23.80 6.68
C GLY A 54 1.31 -23.41 5.20
N THR A 55 0.70 -24.22 4.32
CA THR A 55 0.77 -23.99 2.88
C THR A 55 0.13 -22.68 2.46
N LEU A 56 -1.09 -22.41 2.92
CA LEU A 56 -1.81 -21.18 2.57
C LEU A 56 -1.05 -19.93 3.06
N LYS A 57 -0.60 -19.95 4.31
CA LYS A 57 0.14 -18.83 4.90
C LYS A 57 1.46 -18.58 4.17
N GLY A 58 2.14 -19.62 3.75
CA GLY A 58 3.40 -19.52 3.03
C GLY A 58 3.28 -19.08 1.57
N ARG A 59 2.07 -19.01 1.03
CA ARG A 59 1.82 -18.65 -0.38
C ARG A 59 1.43 -17.19 -0.60
N TRP A 60 1.39 -16.40 0.44
CA TRP A 60 1.23 -14.95 0.28
C TRP A 60 2.51 -14.37 -0.32
N ALA A 61 2.39 -13.74 -1.47
CA ALA A 61 3.51 -13.17 -2.21
C ALA A 61 3.27 -11.70 -2.51
N ASP A 62 4.33 -10.90 -2.45
CA ASP A 62 4.26 -9.48 -2.76
C ASP A 62 4.08 -9.25 -4.26
N ILE A 63 3.23 -8.30 -4.59
CA ILE A 63 3.14 -7.73 -5.93
C ILE A 63 4.07 -6.52 -5.95
N PRO A 64 5.00 -6.41 -6.94
CA PRO A 64 5.94 -5.30 -7.00
C PRO A 64 5.26 -3.94 -7.04
N LEU A 65 5.91 -2.94 -6.47
CA LEU A 65 5.44 -1.56 -6.54
C LEU A 65 5.45 -1.08 -7.99
N ILE A 66 4.33 -0.49 -8.40
CA ILE A 66 4.14 0.04 -9.75
C ILE A 66 3.81 1.52 -9.63
N ILE A 67 4.47 2.35 -10.44
CA ILE A 67 4.15 3.77 -10.61
C ILE A 67 3.64 3.95 -12.03
N LEU A 68 2.38 4.32 -12.18
CA LEU A 68 1.75 4.51 -13.47
C LEU A 68 0.87 5.76 -13.45
N ASN A 69 1.16 6.72 -14.34
CA ASN A 69 0.41 7.98 -14.42
C ASN A 69 0.31 8.70 -13.08
N GLY A 70 1.40 8.72 -12.31
CA GLY A 70 1.44 9.34 -10.98
C GLY A 70 0.78 8.54 -9.87
N LYS A 71 0.16 7.40 -10.19
CA LYS A 71 -0.43 6.52 -9.20
C LYS A 71 0.57 5.46 -8.75
N ILE A 72 0.71 5.30 -7.45
CA ILE A 72 1.59 4.33 -6.83
C ILE A 72 0.74 3.19 -6.29
N SER A 73 1.04 1.98 -6.73
CA SER A 73 0.30 0.79 -6.35
C SER A 73 1.25 -0.30 -5.88
N LYS A 74 0.85 -0.99 -4.84
CA LYS A 74 1.52 -2.19 -4.35
C LYS A 74 0.49 -3.10 -3.72
N GLY A 75 0.75 -4.39 -3.74
CA GLY A 75 -0.16 -5.34 -3.17
C GLY A 75 0.51 -6.66 -2.81
N TYR A 76 -0.31 -7.62 -2.50
CA TYR A 76 0.09 -9.00 -2.25
C TYR A 76 -1.03 -9.92 -2.69
N THR A 77 -0.68 -11.15 -3.01
CA THR A 77 -1.61 -12.13 -3.56
C THR A 77 -1.33 -13.52 -3.02
N ASN A 78 -2.33 -14.38 -3.12
CA ASN A 78 -2.18 -15.80 -2.80
C ASN A 78 -2.73 -16.59 -3.99
N ASN A 79 -1.88 -17.42 -4.60
CA ASN A 79 -2.22 -18.16 -5.81
C ASN A 79 -2.78 -19.56 -5.56
N LEU A 80 -2.99 -19.95 -4.30
CA LEU A 80 -3.62 -21.23 -4.02
C LEU A 80 -5.09 -21.21 -4.44
N TYR A 81 -5.51 -22.28 -5.10
CA TYR A 81 -6.86 -22.37 -5.66
C TYR A 81 -7.97 -22.26 -4.61
N TYR A 82 -7.71 -22.61 -3.36
CA TYR A 82 -8.69 -22.56 -2.30
C TYR A 82 -8.63 -21.26 -1.43
N ALA A 83 -7.68 -20.37 -1.74
CA ALA A 83 -7.49 -19.15 -0.96
C ALA A 83 -8.77 -18.28 -0.91
N GLY A 84 -9.48 -18.16 -2.04
CA GLY A 84 -10.73 -17.42 -2.11
C GLY A 84 -11.81 -18.02 -1.20
N TYR A 85 -11.94 -19.33 -1.16
CA TYR A 85 -12.89 -20.01 -0.29
C TYR A 85 -12.59 -19.79 1.18
N VAL A 86 -11.31 -19.81 1.55
CA VAL A 86 -10.89 -19.56 2.93
C VAL A 86 -11.17 -18.11 3.33
N ASN A 87 -10.89 -17.16 2.43
CA ASN A 87 -11.13 -15.75 2.70
C ASN A 87 -12.60 -15.41 2.79
N ASP A 88 -13.39 -15.82 1.82
CA ASP A 88 -14.80 -15.42 1.65
C ASP A 88 -15.78 -16.35 2.35
N GLY A 89 -15.33 -17.55 2.66
CA GLY A 89 -16.22 -18.63 3.07
C GLY A 89 -16.82 -19.33 1.87
N HIS A 90 -17.57 -20.37 2.11
CA HIS A 90 -18.19 -21.16 1.06
C HIS A 90 -19.40 -21.92 1.57
N ARG A 91 -20.27 -22.27 0.65
CA ARG A 91 -21.39 -23.16 0.94
C ARG A 91 -20.90 -24.61 1.04
N THR A 92 -21.55 -25.38 1.88
CA THR A 92 -21.35 -26.82 1.92
C THR A 92 -22.52 -27.50 1.18
N VAL A 93 -22.20 -28.55 0.45
CA VAL A 93 -23.19 -29.28 -0.36
C VAL A 93 -23.23 -30.74 0.01
N ASN A 94 -24.40 -31.37 -0.14
CA ASN A 94 -24.57 -32.81 0.02
C ASN A 94 -24.18 -33.52 -1.29
N LYS A 95 -24.34 -34.86 -1.30
CA LYS A 95 -24.03 -35.69 -2.49
C LYS A 95 -24.89 -35.32 -3.70
N SER A 96 -26.07 -34.77 -3.50
CA SER A 96 -26.98 -34.33 -4.56
C SER A 96 -26.71 -32.91 -5.06
N GLY A 97 -25.71 -32.24 -4.52
CA GLY A 97 -25.36 -30.87 -4.90
C GLY A 97 -26.21 -29.78 -4.21
N GLU A 98 -27.07 -30.16 -3.27
CA GLU A 98 -27.90 -29.21 -2.52
C GLU A 98 -27.09 -28.55 -1.41
N THR A 99 -27.31 -27.24 -1.21
CA THR A 99 -26.68 -26.48 -0.14
C THR A 99 -27.23 -26.92 1.22
N VAL A 100 -26.37 -27.42 2.10
CA VAL A 100 -26.74 -27.89 3.45
C VAL A 100 -26.18 -27.02 4.56
N GLY A 101 -25.31 -26.05 4.21
CA GLY A 101 -24.74 -25.15 5.20
C GLY A 101 -23.77 -24.19 4.55
N TYR A 102 -23.11 -23.41 5.41
CA TYR A 102 -22.12 -22.41 5.00
C TYR A 102 -20.96 -22.38 5.98
N VAL A 103 -19.75 -22.34 5.46
CA VAL A 103 -18.53 -22.15 6.26
C VAL A 103 -18.14 -20.69 6.16
N GLU A 104 -18.06 -20.02 7.29
CA GLU A 104 -17.69 -18.60 7.35
C GLU A 104 -16.23 -18.39 6.97
N GLY A 105 -15.95 -17.31 6.22
CA GLY A 105 -14.62 -16.97 5.80
C GLY A 105 -13.80 -16.30 6.90
N PHE A 106 -12.49 -16.36 6.74
CA PHE A 106 -11.54 -15.73 7.68
C PHE A 106 -11.34 -14.25 7.45
N ARG A 107 -11.78 -13.74 6.30
CA ARG A 107 -11.66 -12.31 5.94
C ARG A 107 -10.24 -11.78 6.07
N MET A 108 -9.28 -12.58 5.67
CA MET A 108 -7.85 -12.27 5.74
C MET A 108 -7.50 -10.96 5.02
N LEU A 109 -7.96 -10.83 3.79
CA LEU A 109 -7.70 -9.64 2.95
C LEU A 109 -8.41 -8.40 3.49
N GLU A 110 -9.68 -8.51 3.83
CA GLU A 110 -10.47 -7.36 4.31
C GLU A 110 -9.89 -6.80 5.60
N ARG A 111 -9.46 -7.66 6.52
CA ARG A 111 -8.81 -7.26 7.78
C ARG A 111 -7.47 -6.59 7.52
N GLY A 112 -6.68 -7.14 6.59
CA GLY A 112 -5.42 -6.56 6.18
C GLY A 112 -5.60 -5.20 5.51
N ILE A 113 -6.51 -5.10 4.56
CA ILE A 113 -6.80 -3.84 3.85
C ILE A 113 -7.26 -2.76 4.81
N THR A 114 -8.14 -3.09 5.77
CA THR A 114 -8.58 -2.16 6.81
C THR A 114 -7.39 -1.62 7.59
N ARG A 115 -6.46 -2.48 8.00
CA ARG A 115 -5.25 -2.08 8.71
C ARG A 115 -4.38 -1.16 7.86
N GLY A 116 -4.17 -1.51 6.59
CA GLY A 116 -3.38 -0.72 5.65
C GLY A 116 -3.95 0.68 5.46
N ARG A 117 -5.25 0.79 5.29
CA ARG A 117 -5.94 2.08 5.14
C ARG A 117 -5.80 2.95 6.39
N LEU A 118 -5.96 2.36 7.57
CA LEU A 118 -5.80 3.08 8.83
C LEU A 118 -4.37 3.55 9.06
N ALA A 119 -3.38 2.83 8.54
CA ALA A 119 -1.97 3.17 8.67
C ALA A 119 -1.55 4.32 7.75
N MET A 120 -2.24 4.53 6.62
CA MET A 120 -1.78 5.48 5.59
C MET A 120 -1.68 6.91 6.09
N ARG A 121 -2.69 7.42 6.78
CA ARG A 121 -2.71 8.82 7.22
C ARG A 121 -1.60 9.17 8.22
N PRO A 122 -1.41 8.41 9.31
CA PRO A 122 -0.29 8.66 10.22
C PRO A 122 1.08 8.57 9.53
N LEU A 123 1.24 7.63 8.62
CA LEU A 123 2.48 7.46 7.85
C LEU A 123 2.73 8.67 6.94
N MET A 124 1.69 9.17 6.27
CA MET A 124 1.80 10.35 5.42
C MET A 124 2.11 11.59 6.27
N ASP A 125 1.47 11.76 7.40
CA ASP A 125 1.73 12.88 8.31
C ASP A 125 3.20 12.90 8.77
N GLU A 126 3.78 11.74 9.06
CA GLU A 126 5.20 11.63 9.42
C GLU A 126 6.11 12.00 8.26
N GLU A 127 5.81 11.52 7.05
CA GLU A 127 6.59 11.86 5.85
C GLU A 127 6.53 13.37 5.56
N ILE A 128 5.37 14.00 5.72
CA ILE A 128 5.21 15.45 5.55
C ILE A 128 6.05 16.20 6.58
N ARG A 129 6.05 15.75 7.85
CA ARG A 129 6.90 16.36 8.89
C ARG A 129 8.38 16.31 8.52
N GLN A 130 8.84 15.18 8.00
CA GLN A 130 10.23 15.02 7.56
C GLN A 130 10.58 15.94 6.39
N ILE A 131 9.70 16.07 5.42
CA ILE A 131 9.88 16.96 4.28
C ILE A 131 9.97 18.42 4.77
N LYS A 132 9.08 18.82 5.69
CA LYS A 132 9.12 20.17 6.26
C LYS A 132 10.41 20.46 6.99
N ARG A 133 10.93 19.52 7.76
CA ARG A 133 12.23 19.68 8.45
C ARG A 133 13.37 19.82 7.46
N LYS A 134 13.35 19.03 6.38
CA LYS A 134 14.40 19.03 5.37
C LYS A 134 14.39 20.28 4.52
N THR A 135 13.22 20.75 4.11
CA THR A 135 13.05 21.83 3.13
C THR A 135 12.77 23.20 3.75
N GLY A 136 12.33 23.25 4.98
CA GLY A 136 11.88 24.49 5.65
C GLY A 136 10.52 24.98 5.17
N PHE A 137 9.82 24.18 4.37
CA PHE A 137 8.44 24.49 4.00
C PHE A 137 7.47 24.08 5.14
#